data_a93d8c11f49f4279c10bb9855b3216b0
#
_entry.id   a93d8c11f49f4279c10bb9855b3216b0
#
_cell.length_a   1.000
_cell.length_b   1.000
_cell.length_c   1.000
_cell.angle_alpha   90.00
_cell.angle_beta   90.00
_cell.angle_gamma   90.00
#
_symmetry.space_group_name_H-M   'P 1'
#
loop_
_entity.id
_entity.type
_entity.pdbx_description
1 polymer ?
#
loop_
_entity_poly.entity_id
_entity_poly.type
_entity_poly.pdbx_seq_one_letter_code
_entity_poly.pdbx_strand_id
1 'polypeptide(L)'
;MFKDYHDKYGCIFIHVPKVAGTSIERVVFETDKWLVGHVRALDYINQDKNKFESYFSFAFVRNPFDRMVSAFHYLKKGGGNDYDKNWANENLKDFDTFEQFVLALQNKNVKDKILSWQHFTPQYKFICDENKNILVNFIGKLENINNDFKIVKNELNFDRNLIHSNSSKHEIFSNYYNEKTYNIIAELYKEDFTLFDYDLEYKESIYKNLDVQFLLNMYKEKLFLKNKEIEKLRLSQFKKNKEINFQNNYGKAKTRIQNQLSYKLGQALIINSKSVLGFLSLPFIILSIVISHKQEQKAYKFKVKKNPNLALPPLETYPDYNEALKEKECFTYKLGEAFIKASKNWYGGGLFLLPYRVFKLYKKLGKKQ
;
A
#
# COMPACT_ATOMS: atom_id res chain seq x y z
N MET A 1 7.37 13.57 13.52
CA MET A 1 6.68 12.29 13.29
C MET A 1 7.47 11.45 12.31
N PHE A 2 7.75 11.92 11.09
CA PHE A 2 8.72 11.26 10.22
C PHE A 2 10.13 11.29 10.84
N LYS A 3 10.84 10.18 10.72
CA LYS A 3 12.19 9.95 11.24
C LYS A 3 13.09 9.39 10.15
N ASP A 4 14.39 9.48 10.31
CA ASP A 4 15.39 9.04 9.33
C ASP A 4 15.25 7.56 8.93
N TYR A 5 14.75 6.72 9.83
CA TYR A 5 14.52 5.32 9.52
C TYR A 5 13.40 5.09 8.49
N HIS A 6 12.41 6.01 8.36
CA HIS A 6 11.41 5.90 7.30
C HIS A 6 12.06 6.09 5.92
N ASP A 7 12.96 7.07 5.81
CA ASP A 7 13.73 7.32 4.57
C ASP A 7 14.67 6.13 4.29
N LYS A 8 15.35 5.61 5.32
CA LYS A 8 16.30 4.50 5.20
C LYS A 8 15.64 3.21 4.71
N TYR A 9 14.47 2.86 5.23
CA TYR A 9 13.79 1.59 4.93
C TYR A 9 12.65 1.73 3.92
N GLY A 10 12.32 2.94 3.48
CA GLY A 10 11.29 3.22 2.49
C GLY A 10 9.87 2.83 2.92
N CYS A 11 9.59 2.75 4.23
CA CYS A 11 8.31 2.28 4.74
C CYS A 11 7.85 3.00 6.00
N ILE A 12 6.53 2.92 6.24
CA ILE A 12 5.87 3.37 7.47
C ILE A 12 5.11 2.19 8.05
N PHE A 13 5.50 1.76 9.24
CA PHE A 13 4.77 0.77 10.02
C PHE A 13 3.85 1.46 11.02
N ILE A 14 2.53 1.28 10.86
CA ILE A 14 1.55 1.72 11.85
C ILE A 14 1.44 0.67 12.94
N HIS A 15 2.08 0.94 14.07
CA HIS A 15 2.15 0.00 15.18
C HIS A 15 0.87 0.02 16.01
N VAL A 16 -0.09 -0.81 15.65
CA VAL A 16 -1.27 -1.09 16.49
C VAL A 16 -0.83 -1.86 17.74
N PRO A 17 -1.28 -1.50 18.94
CA PRO A 17 -0.91 -2.22 20.16
C PRO A 17 -1.38 -3.68 20.17
N LYS A 18 -0.58 -4.60 20.71
CA LYS A 18 -0.90 -6.02 20.96
C LYS A 18 -1.04 -6.90 19.72
N VAL A 19 -0.36 -6.53 18.62
CA VAL A 19 -0.32 -7.27 17.34
C VAL A 19 1.09 -7.74 16.94
N ALA A 20 1.94 -8.05 17.92
CA ALA A 20 3.36 -8.41 17.73
C ALA A 20 4.23 -7.27 17.14
N GLY A 21 3.83 -6.00 17.29
CA GLY A 21 4.49 -4.87 16.68
C GLY A 21 5.99 -4.75 17.03
N THR A 22 6.39 -5.02 18.26
CA THR A 22 7.81 -5.02 18.68
C THR A 22 8.65 -6.02 17.87
N SER A 23 8.12 -7.22 17.58
CA SER A 23 8.83 -8.21 16.76
C SER A 23 8.95 -7.76 15.32
N ILE A 24 7.91 -7.08 14.80
CA ILE A 24 7.89 -6.52 13.45
C ILE A 24 8.91 -5.38 13.34
N GLU A 25 8.93 -4.43 14.29
CA GLU A 25 9.89 -3.33 14.32
C GLU A 25 11.34 -3.82 14.32
N ARG A 26 11.63 -4.81 15.17
CA ARG A 26 12.99 -5.39 15.28
C ARG A 26 13.49 -5.93 13.95
N VAL A 27 12.63 -6.60 13.23
CA VAL A 27 13.00 -7.24 11.95
C VAL A 27 13.02 -6.23 10.81
N VAL A 28 12.03 -5.35 10.72
CA VAL A 28 11.95 -4.37 9.62
C VAL A 28 13.01 -3.29 9.74
N PHE A 29 13.20 -2.73 10.94
CA PHE A 29 14.09 -1.60 11.18
C PHE A 29 15.45 -2.00 11.77
N GLU A 30 15.74 -3.31 11.90
CA GLU A 30 17.03 -3.82 12.43
C GLU A 30 17.40 -3.19 13.78
N THR A 31 16.45 -3.17 14.72
CA THR A 31 16.60 -2.48 15.99
C THR A 31 16.18 -3.34 17.16
N ASP A 32 16.88 -3.19 18.29
CA ASP A 32 16.45 -3.74 19.58
C ASP A 32 15.65 -2.73 20.41
N LYS A 33 15.57 -1.48 19.93
CA LYS A 33 14.87 -0.39 20.59
C LYS A 33 13.44 -0.27 20.03
N TRP A 34 12.52 0.19 20.86
CA TRP A 34 11.21 0.61 20.43
C TRP A 34 11.30 1.97 19.70
N LEU A 35 10.97 2.01 18.42
CA LEU A 35 11.16 3.18 17.57
C LEU A 35 9.87 3.88 17.18
N VAL A 36 8.85 3.09 16.80
CA VAL A 36 7.72 3.61 16.04
C VAL A 36 6.68 4.30 16.94
N GLY A 37 6.43 3.76 18.14
CA GLY A 37 5.31 4.23 18.96
C GLY A 37 3.95 3.88 18.33
N HIS A 38 2.88 4.36 18.96
CA HIS A 38 1.50 4.09 18.54
C HIS A 38 0.90 5.29 17.79
N VAL A 39 1.60 5.77 16.75
CA VAL A 39 1.19 6.90 15.91
C VAL A 39 0.17 6.40 14.88
N ARG A 40 -0.89 7.18 14.65
CA ARG A 40 -1.95 6.84 13.68
C ARG A 40 -1.53 7.20 12.25
N ALA A 41 -2.04 6.46 11.28
CA ALA A 41 -1.80 6.76 9.85
C ALA A 41 -2.26 8.18 9.48
N LEU A 42 -3.41 8.62 10.01
CA LEU A 42 -3.93 9.96 9.77
C LEU A 42 -2.99 11.07 10.28
N ASP A 43 -2.27 10.83 11.39
CA ASP A 43 -1.33 11.82 11.93
C ASP A 43 -0.13 12.03 10.99
N TYR A 44 0.37 10.98 10.34
CA TYR A 44 1.40 11.08 9.29
C TYR A 44 0.89 11.84 8.07
N ILE A 45 -0.33 11.52 7.60
CA ILE A 45 -0.96 12.19 6.44
C ILE A 45 -1.17 13.67 6.71
N ASN A 46 -1.63 14.04 7.91
CA ASN A 46 -1.84 15.43 8.31
C ASN A 46 -0.53 16.22 8.38
N GLN A 47 0.59 15.56 8.66
CA GLN A 47 1.90 16.21 8.68
C GLN A 47 2.46 16.42 7.26
N ASP A 48 2.46 15.38 6.43
CA ASP A 48 2.90 15.45 5.02
C ASP A 48 2.30 14.26 4.25
N LYS A 49 1.21 14.52 3.56
CA LYS A 49 0.50 13.53 2.76
C LYS A 49 1.38 12.96 1.64
N ASN A 50 2.09 13.82 0.93
CA ASN A 50 2.91 13.39 -0.20
C ASN A 50 4.05 12.49 0.26
N LYS A 51 4.66 12.82 1.39
CA LYS A 51 5.70 12.00 2.00
C LYS A 51 5.14 10.66 2.47
N PHE A 52 3.97 10.62 3.12
CA PHE A 52 3.32 9.37 3.53
C PHE A 52 3.02 8.46 2.33
N GLU A 53 2.45 9.00 1.27
CA GLU A 53 2.09 8.25 0.05
C GLU A 53 3.31 7.78 -0.76
N SER A 54 4.49 8.37 -0.53
CA SER A 54 5.74 7.96 -1.19
C SER A 54 6.36 6.70 -0.59
N TYR A 55 5.95 6.29 0.62
CA TYR A 55 6.43 5.09 1.30
C TYR A 55 5.44 3.95 1.23
N PHE A 56 5.95 2.72 1.36
CA PHE A 56 5.10 1.58 1.64
C PHE A 56 4.61 1.64 3.09
N SER A 57 3.30 1.88 3.27
CA SER A 57 2.68 1.94 4.60
C SER A 57 1.94 0.64 4.91
N PHE A 58 2.14 0.09 6.11
CA PHE A 58 1.50 -1.15 6.50
C PHE A 58 1.18 -1.20 8.00
N ALA A 59 0.24 -2.07 8.35
CA ALA A 59 -0.14 -2.37 9.71
C ALA A 59 -0.41 -3.87 9.87
N PHE A 60 -0.42 -4.34 11.11
CA PHE A 60 -0.99 -5.63 11.47
C PHE A 60 -2.17 -5.42 12.42
N VAL A 61 -3.15 -6.31 12.31
CA VAL A 61 -4.32 -6.37 13.20
C VAL A 61 -4.44 -7.75 13.83
N ARG A 62 -5.22 -7.86 14.87
CA ARG A 62 -5.50 -9.10 15.61
C ARG A 62 -6.99 -9.23 15.84
N ASN A 63 -7.50 -10.46 15.96
CA ASN A 63 -8.86 -10.69 16.38
C ASN A 63 -9.19 -9.86 17.63
N PRO A 64 -10.24 -9.01 17.62
CA PRO A 64 -10.52 -8.08 18.71
C PRO A 64 -10.75 -8.77 20.05
N PHE A 65 -11.35 -9.98 20.08
CA PHE A 65 -11.50 -10.77 21.29
C PHE A 65 -10.15 -11.15 21.88
N ASP A 66 -9.27 -11.70 21.07
CA ASP A 66 -7.94 -12.15 21.48
C ASP A 66 -7.05 -10.95 21.87
N ARG A 67 -7.19 -9.84 21.15
CA ARG A 67 -6.48 -8.59 21.46
C ARG A 67 -6.89 -8.03 22.82
N MET A 68 -8.20 -8.05 23.15
CA MET A 68 -8.72 -7.57 24.43
C MET A 68 -8.17 -8.39 25.60
N VAL A 69 -8.20 -9.72 25.50
CA VAL A 69 -7.57 -10.62 26.50
C VAL A 69 -6.10 -10.32 26.65
N SER A 70 -5.37 -10.20 25.53
CA SER A 70 -3.94 -9.88 25.55
C SER A 70 -3.62 -8.54 26.20
N ALA A 71 -4.43 -7.50 25.94
CA ALA A 71 -4.24 -6.18 26.51
C ALA A 71 -4.51 -6.17 28.03
N PHE A 72 -5.60 -6.78 28.46
CA PHE A 72 -5.96 -6.89 29.86
C PHE A 72 -4.85 -7.58 30.67
N HIS A 73 -4.44 -8.78 30.27
CA HIS A 73 -3.41 -9.54 30.98
C HIS A 73 -2.03 -8.88 30.96
N TYR A 74 -1.68 -8.21 29.86
CA TYR A 74 -0.46 -7.44 29.76
C TYR A 74 -0.43 -6.32 30.78
N LEU A 75 -1.48 -5.51 30.88
CA LEU A 75 -1.58 -4.39 31.80
C LEU A 75 -1.72 -4.83 33.26
N LYS A 76 -2.49 -5.90 33.54
CA LYS A 76 -2.57 -6.48 34.91
C LYS A 76 -1.26 -7.00 35.42
N LYS A 77 -0.31 -7.37 34.54
CA LYS A 77 1.08 -7.75 34.89
C LYS A 77 2.02 -6.54 35.00
N GLY A 78 1.51 -5.31 34.87
CA GLY A 78 2.28 -4.07 34.99
C GLY A 78 2.74 -3.48 33.66
N GLY A 79 2.30 -4.02 32.51
CA GLY A 79 2.68 -3.49 31.20
C GLY A 79 4.17 -3.65 30.88
N GLY A 80 4.69 -2.82 29.97
CA GLY A 80 6.10 -2.83 29.55
C GLY A 80 6.91 -1.63 30.01
N ASN A 81 6.30 -0.68 30.70
CA ASN A 81 6.92 0.53 31.19
C ASN A 81 6.13 1.13 32.36
N ASP A 82 6.69 2.12 33.04
CA ASP A 82 6.03 2.75 34.18
C ASP A 82 4.73 3.48 33.82
N TYR A 83 4.61 3.97 32.59
CA TYR A 83 3.39 4.62 32.11
C TYR A 83 2.22 3.63 32.02
N ASP A 84 2.44 2.45 31.44
CA ASP A 84 1.45 1.38 31.42
C ASP A 84 1.10 0.88 32.83
N LYS A 85 2.13 0.72 33.68
CA LYS A 85 1.98 0.26 35.07
C LYS A 85 1.13 1.22 35.90
N ASN A 86 1.42 2.51 35.83
CA ASN A 86 0.68 3.52 36.57
C ASN A 86 -0.79 3.59 36.11
N TRP A 87 -0.99 3.61 34.79
CA TRP A 87 -2.34 3.60 34.23
C TRP A 87 -3.13 2.34 34.65
N ALA A 88 -2.50 1.17 34.62
CA ALA A 88 -3.14 -0.08 35.03
C ALA A 88 -3.51 -0.07 36.51
N ASN A 89 -2.64 0.41 37.39
CA ASN A 89 -2.90 0.54 38.82
C ASN A 89 -4.07 1.47 39.13
N GLU A 90 -4.26 2.51 38.35
CA GLU A 90 -5.39 3.44 38.53
C GLU A 90 -6.69 2.90 37.97
N ASN A 91 -6.66 2.15 36.87
CA ASN A 91 -7.84 1.87 36.06
C ASN A 91 -8.26 0.39 36.05
N LEU A 92 -7.36 -0.54 36.39
CA LEU A 92 -7.65 -1.97 36.35
C LEU A 92 -7.54 -2.67 37.72
N LYS A 93 -7.14 -1.97 38.79
CA LYS A 93 -6.94 -2.57 40.11
C LYS A 93 -8.18 -3.26 40.66
N ASP A 94 -9.35 -2.68 40.43
CA ASP A 94 -10.64 -3.13 40.99
C ASP A 94 -11.26 -4.32 40.20
N PHE A 95 -10.60 -4.80 39.15
CA PHE A 95 -11.06 -5.94 38.35
C PHE A 95 -10.16 -7.15 38.62
N ASP A 96 -10.62 -8.10 39.42
CA ASP A 96 -9.87 -9.33 39.71
C ASP A 96 -9.88 -10.31 38.53
N THR A 97 -10.98 -10.32 37.75
CA THR A 97 -11.16 -11.20 36.61
C THR A 97 -11.40 -10.42 35.31
N PHE A 98 -11.10 -11.07 34.19
CA PHE A 98 -11.40 -10.50 32.87
C PHE A 98 -12.90 -10.29 32.66
N GLU A 99 -13.73 -11.20 33.19
CA GLU A 99 -15.19 -11.07 33.13
C GLU A 99 -15.69 -9.79 33.82
N GLN A 100 -15.25 -9.54 35.08
CA GLN A 100 -15.58 -8.31 35.82
C GLN A 100 -15.20 -7.06 35.02
N PHE A 101 -14.00 -7.06 34.43
CA PHE A 101 -13.50 -5.98 33.60
C PHE A 101 -14.43 -5.73 32.39
N VAL A 102 -14.78 -6.79 31.63
CA VAL A 102 -15.65 -6.64 30.46
C VAL A 102 -17.05 -6.18 30.84
N LEU A 103 -17.63 -6.72 31.91
CA LEU A 103 -18.95 -6.31 32.39
C LEU A 103 -18.98 -4.82 32.79
N ALA A 104 -17.91 -4.31 33.36
CA ALA A 104 -17.79 -2.90 33.75
C ALA A 104 -17.80 -1.94 32.53
N LEU A 105 -17.46 -2.41 31.33
CA LEU A 105 -17.52 -1.61 30.09
C LEU A 105 -18.94 -1.24 29.65
N GLN A 106 -19.98 -1.80 30.28
CA GLN A 106 -21.36 -1.35 30.09
C GLN A 106 -21.59 0.03 30.69
N ASN A 107 -20.82 0.43 31.71
CA ASN A 107 -20.82 1.79 32.24
C ASN A 107 -20.08 2.72 31.26
N LYS A 108 -20.76 3.76 30.82
CA LYS A 108 -20.25 4.72 29.84
C LYS A 108 -18.92 5.35 30.27
N ASN A 109 -18.81 5.79 31.52
CA ASN A 109 -17.61 6.48 32.02
C ASN A 109 -16.40 5.51 32.05
N VAL A 110 -16.62 4.28 32.48
CA VAL A 110 -15.58 3.23 32.48
C VAL A 110 -15.17 2.93 31.04
N LYS A 111 -16.14 2.69 30.16
CA LYS A 111 -15.91 2.42 28.75
C LYS A 111 -15.08 3.52 28.08
N ASP A 112 -15.50 4.78 28.20
CA ASP A 112 -14.84 5.90 27.55
C ASP A 112 -13.40 6.04 28.05
N LYS A 113 -13.16 5.86 29.35
CA LYS A 113 -11.82 5.87 29.96
C LYS A 113 -10.96 4.72 29.46
N ILE A 114 -11.48 3.51 29.43
CA ILE A 114 -10.75 2.32 28.98
C ILE A 114 -10.41 2.41 27.48
N LEU A 115 -11.40 2.76 26.63
CA LEU A 115 -11.19 2.82 25.17
C LEU A 115 -10.32 4.01 24.73
N SER A 116 -10.11 5.01 25.59
CA SER A 116 -9.15 6.08 25.33
C SER A 116 -7.70 5.64 25.51
N TRP A 117 -7.46 4.52 26.22
CA TRP A 117 -6.09 4.00 26.38
C TRP A 117 -5.65 3.23 25.16
N GLN A 118 -4.43 3.50 24.69
CA GLN A 118 -3.90 2.95 23.40
C GLN A 118 -4.05 1.44 23.26
N HIS A 119 -3.87 0.66 24.34
CA HIS A 119 -4.00 -0.80 24.29
C HIS A 119 -5.43 -1.31 24.11
N PHE A 120 -6.43 -0.51 24.43
CA PHE A 120 -7.85 -0.82 24.27
C PHE A 120 -8.53 -0.02 23.15
N THR A 121 -7.89 1.02 22.62
CA THR A 121 -8.39 1.78 21.47
C THR A 121 -8.67 0.84 20.29
N PRO A 122 -9.85 0.93 19.62
CA PRO A 122 -10.16 0.15 18.43
C PRO A 122 -9.08 0.29 17.36
N GLN A 123 -8.74 -0.82 16.70
CA GLN A 123 -7.61 -0.89 15.77
C GLN A 123 -7.80 0.00 14.55
N TYR A 124 -9.04 0.11 14.05
CA TYR A 124 -9.33 0.96 12.91
C TYR A 124 -8.95 2.42 13.14
N LYS A 125 -8.98 2.91 14.37
CA LYS A 125 -8.59 4.29 14.72
C LYS A 125 -7.11 4.58 14.48
N PHE A 126 -6.26 3.55 14.39
CA PHE A 126 -4.84 3.72 14.04
C PHE A 126 -4.62 3.74 12.53
N ILE A 127 -5.51 3.09 11.75
CA ILE A 127 -5.29 2.71 10.36
C ILE A 127 -6.17 3.51 9.40
N CYS A 128 -7.35 3.97 9.86
CA CYS A 128 -8.35 4.61 9.02
C CYS A 128 -8.47 6.11 9.29
N ASP A 129 -9.10 6.80 8.34
CA ASP A 129 -9.58 8.17 8.51
C ASP A 129 -10.91 8.21 9.32
N GLU A 130 -11.45 9.42 9.48
CA GLU A 130 -12.72 9.65 10.20
C GLU A 130 -13.92 9.01 9.48
N ASN A 131 -13.86 8.81 8.18
CA ASN A 131 -14.87 8.14 7.37
C ASN A 131 -14.66 6.62 7.30
N LYS A 132 -13.72 6.07 8.08
CA LYS A 132 -13.33 4.65 8.11
C LYS A 132 -12.69 4.13 6.82
N ASN A 133 -12.17 5.00 5.96
CA ASN A 133 -11.38 4.59 4.82
C ASN A 133 -9.98 4.15 5.29
N ILE A 134 -9.53 3.01 4.81
CA ILE A 134 -8.20 2.47 5.11
C ILE A 134 -7.13 3.35 4.46
N LEU A 135 -6.16 3.82 5.24
CA LEU A 135 -5.12 4.75 4.83
C LEU A 135 -3.79 4.08 4.48
N VAL A 136 -3.59 2.83 4.85
CA VAL A 136 -2.34 2.09 4.62
C VAL A 136 -2.41 1.20 3.38
N ASN A 137 -1.25 0.93 2.78
CA ASN A 137 -1.16 0.09 1.57
C ASN A 137 -1.43 -1.39 1.86
N PHE A 138 -1.09 -1.87 3.07
CA PHE A 138 -1.23 -3.27 3.44
C PHE A 138 -1.64 -3.45 4.91
N ILE A 139 -2.56 -4.39 5.15
CA ILE A 139 -2.96 -4.83 6.49
C ILE A 139 -2.77 -6.34 6.58
N GLY A 140 -1.87 -6.79 7.45
CA GLY A 140 -1.70 -8.20 7.80
C GLY A 140 -2.51 -8.56 9.05
N LYS A 141 -2.80 -9.85 9.23
CA LYS A 141 -3.42 -10.41 10.44
C LYS A 141 -2.38 -11.15 11.29
N LEU A 142 -2.42 -10.95 12.60
CA LEU A 142 -1.54 -11.67 13.52
C LEU A 142 -1.73 -13.19 13.42
N GLU A 143 -2.94 -13.62 13.20
CA GLU A 143 -3.33 -15.04 13.05
C GLU A 143 -2.70 -15.70 11.81
N ASN A 144 -2.31 -14.90 10.82
CA ASN A 144 -1.65 -15.34 9.59
C ASN A 144 -0.27 -14.69 9.42
N ILE A 145 0.37 -14.28 10.52
CA ILE A 145 1.56 -13.41 10.51
C ILE A 145 2.68 -13.94 9.62
N ASN A 146 2.91 -15.25 9.59
CA ASN A 146 3.98 -15.86 8.80
C ASN A 146 3.79 -15.66 7.29
N ASN A 147 2.56 -15.68 6.79
CA ASN A 147 2.27 -15.48 5.38
C ASN A 147 2.12 -13.99 5.06
N ASP A 148 1.41 -13.25 5.92
CA ASP A 148 1.20 -11.81 5.71
C ASP A 148 2.53 -11.03 5.80
N PHE A 149 3.46 -11.46 6.67
CA PHE A 149 4.78 -10.85 6.75
C PHE A 149 5.68 -11.13 5.54
N LYS A 150 5.46 -12.23 4.80
CA LYS A 150 6.15 -12.46 3.52
C LYS A 150 5.83 -11.37 2.50
N ILE A 151 4.60 -10.82 2.53
CA ILE A 151 4.22 -9.70 1.65
C ILE A 151 5.06 -8.46 1.97
N VAL A 152 5.23 -8.15 3.27
CA VAL A 152 6.08 -7.05 3.74
C VAL A 152 7.55 -7.27 3.33
N LYS A 153 8.07 -8.48 3.52
CA LYS A 153 9.43 -8.85 3.11
C LYS A 153 9.66 -8.62 1.62
N ASN A 154 8.73 -9.09 0.79
CA ASN A 154 8.81 -8.96 -0.66
C ASN A 154 8.74 -7.50 -1.11
N GLU A 155 7.87 -6.71 -0.48
CA GLU A 155 7.72 -5.30 -0.82
C GLU A 155 8.94 -4.46 -0.47
N LEU A 156 9.53 -4.74 0.69
CA LEU A 156 10.72 -4.04 1.20
C LEU A 156 12.04 -4.70 0.78
N ASN A 157 11.96 -5.80 0.00
CA ASN A 157 13.10 -6.51 -0.57
C ASN A 157 14.15 -6.93 0.48
N PHE A 158 13.71 -7.61 1.55
CA PHE A 158 14.62 -8.20 2.55
C PHE A 158 14.23 -9.65 2.88
N ASP A 159 15.16 -10.44 3.46
CA ASP A 159 14.94 -11.85 3.79
C ASP A 159 15.17 -12.19 5.26
N ARG A 160 14.70 -11.35 6.18
CA ARG A 160 14.72 -11.64 7.63
C ARG A 160 13.38 -12.22 8.06
N ASN A 161 13.42 -13.18 8.99
CA ASN A 161 12.22 -13.79 9.55
C ASN A 161 11.89 -13.20 10.91
N LEU A 162 10.60 -13.18 11.25
CA LEU A 162 10.15 -12.78 12.59
C LEU A 162 10.72 -13.74 13.63
N ILE A 163 11.37 -13.17 14.64
CA ILE A 163 11.78 -13.92 15.82
C ILE A 163 10.56 -14.04 16.71
N HIS A 164 10.13 -15.25 17.01
CA HIS A 164 9.06 -15.51 17.95
C HIS A 164 9.50 -15.12 19.37
N SER A 165 9.49 -13.82 19.68
CA SER A 165 9.67 -13.31 21.03
C SER A 165 8.29 -12.92 21.57
N ASN A 166 7.85 -13.56 22.64
CA ASN A 166 6.64 -13.23 23.40
C ASN A 166 5.30 -13.68 22.84
N SER A 167 5.08 -14.99 22.69
CA SER A 167 3.71 -15.52 22.82
C SER A 167 3.28 -15.26 24.29
N SER A 168 2.30 -14.40 24.51
CA SER A 168 1.66 -14.31 25.81
C SER A 168 1.12 -15.71 26.16
N LYS A 169 1.65 -16.32 27.22
CA LYS A 169 1.14 -17.60 27.76
C LYS A 169 -0.21 -17.32 28.42
N HIS A 170 -1.26 -17.21 27.62
CA HIS A 170 -2.64 -17.25 28.06
C HIS A 170 -3.34 -18.41 27.34
N GLU A 171 -4.39 -18.90 27.95
CA GLU A 171 -5.28 -19.88 27.33
C GLU A 171 -5.89 -19.34 26.02
N ILE A 172 -6.50 -20.21 25.24
CA ILE A 172 -7.26 -19.82 24.05
C ILE A 172 -8.27 -18.75 24.46
N PHE A 173 -8.32 -17.63 23.76
CA PHE A 173 -9.13 -16.46 24.17
C PHE A 173 -10.60 -16.80 24.39
N SER A 174 -11.15 -17.78 23.67
CA SER A 174 -12.55 -18.23 23.83
C SER A 174 -12.90 -18.66 25.27
N ASN A 175 -11.90 -19.15 26.05
CA ASN A 175 -12.12 -19.57 27.44
C ASN A 175 -12.37 -18.41 28.40
N TYR A 176 -12.09 -17.18 27.97
CA TYR A 176 -12.30 -15.96 28.77
C TYR A 176 -13.69 -15.34 28.59
N TYR A 177 -14.46 -15.81 27.59
CA TYR A 177 -15.75 -15.23 27.22
C TYR A 177 -16.91 -16.17 27.53
N ASN A 178 -17.96 -15.61 28.10
CA ASN A 178 -19.31 -16.15 28.03
C ASN A 178 -20.13 -15.31 27.02
N GLU A 179 -21.35 -15.73 26.71
CA GLU A 179 -22.21 -15.05 25.74
C GLU A 179 -22.37 -13.55 26.03
N LYS A 180 -22.57 -13.16 27.30
CA LYS A 180 -22.75 -11.77 27.69
C LYS A 180 -21.50 -10.92 27.44
N THR A 181 -20.35 -11.38 27.90
CA THR A 181 -19.06 -10.67 27.71
C THR A 181 -18.64 -10.65 26.25
N TYR A 182 -18.94 -11.71 25.51
CA TYR A 182 -18.71 -11.78 24.07
C TYR A 182 -19.50 -10.70 23.33
N ASN A 183 -20.81 -10.58 23.59
CA ASN A 183 -21.66 -9.57 22.94
C ASN A 183 -21.23 -8.14 23.27
N ILE A 184 -20.75 -7.87 24.49
CA ILE A 184 -20.22 -6.56 24.86
C ILE A 184 -19.01 -6.18 23.99
N ILE A 185 -18.05 -7.10 23.85
CA ILE A 185 -16.85 -6.84 23.05
C ILE A 185 -17.15 -6.80 21.55
N ALA A 186 -18.06 -7.65 21.05
CA ALA A 186 -18.52 -7.62 19.69
C ALA A 186 -19.08 -6.24 19.29
N GLU A 187 -19.92 -5.65 20.15
CA GLU A 187 -20.49 -4.32 19.91
C GLU A 187 -19.42 -3.22 20.01
N LEU A 188 -18.53 -3.28 21.01
CA LEU A 188 -17.50 -2.25 21.23
C LEU A 188 -16.49 -2.17 20.10
N TYR A 189 -16.17 -3.30 19.46
CA TYR A 189 -15.19 -3.39 18.38
C TYR A 189 -15.82 -3.75 17.03
N LYS A 190 -17.11 -3.51 16.86
CA LYS A 190 -17.88 -3.84 15.66
C LYS A 190 -17.20 -3.40 14.37
N GLU A 191 -16.60 -2.20 14.37
CA GLU A 191 -15.90 -1.68 13.21
C GLU A 191 -14.62 -2.48 12.90
N ASP A 192 -13.87 -2.90 13.91
CA ASP A 192 -12.69 -3.74 13.72
C ASP A 192 -13.08 -5.11 13.12
N PHE A 193 -14.20 -5.70 13.57
CA PHE A 193 -14.71 -6.95 13.00
C PHE A 193 -15.10 -6.78 11.54
N THR A 194 -15.85 -5.72 11.22
CA THR A 194 -16.35 -5.46 9.87
C THR A 194 -15.22 -5.10 8.90
N LEU A 195 -14.35 -4.16 9.28
CA LEU A 195 -13.30 -3.65 8.39
C LEU A 195 -12.18 -4.65 8.15
N PHE A 196 -11.91 -5.52 9.13
CA PHE A 196 -10.80 -6.47 9.05
C PHE A 196 -11.27 -7.92 8.84
N ASP A 197 -12.55 -8.13 8.52
CA ASP A 197 -13.13 -9.44 8.20
C ASP A 197 -12.83 -10.49 9.29
N TYR A 198 -13.24 -10.19 10.51
CA TYR A 198 -13.26 -11.13 11.63
C TYR A 198 -14.68 -11.65 11.90
N ASP A 199 -14.77 -12.92 12.32
CA ASP A 199 -16.05 -13.56 12.62
C ASP A 199 -16.66 -13.01 13.93
N LEU A 200 -17.95 -12.66 13.89
CA LEU A 200 -18.74 -12.15 15.00
C LEU A 200 -19.64 -13.22 15.66
N GLU A 201 -19.69 -14.42 15.09
CA GLU A 201 -20.60 -15.44 15.60
C GLU A 201 -20.02 -16.17 16.81
N TYR A 202 -20.73 -16.14 17.95
CA TYR A 202 -20.43 -16.95 19.12
C TYR A 202 -20.99 -18.36 18.95
N LYS A 203 -20.13 -19.34 18.78
CA LYS A 203 -20.48 -20.72 18.40
C LYS A 203 -20.40 -21.74 19.57
N GLU A 204 -20.92 -21.41 20.74
CA GLU A 204 -20.92 -22.37 21.85
C GLU A 204 -21.79 -23.61 21.56
N SER A 205 -22.89 -23.50 20.78
CA SER A 205 -23.89 -24.55 20.58
C SER A 205 -23.46 -25.68 19.63
N ILE A 206 -22.41 -25.48 18.81
CA ILE A 206 -22.01 -26.47 17.79
C ILE A 206 -21.09 -27.54 18.35
N TYR A 207 -20.42 -27.31 19.49
CA TYR A 207 -19.34 -28.14 19.98
C TYR A 207 -19.81 -29.28 20.95
N LYS A 208 -21.08 -29.31 21.38
CA LYS A 208 -21.53 -30.23 22.41
C LYS A 208 -21.79 -31.69 21.95
N ASN A 209 -21.88 -31.97 20.65
CA ASN A 209 -22.33 -33.31 20.16
C ASN A 209 -21.58 -33.88 18.94
N LEU A 210 -20.38 -33.43 18.59
CA LEU A 210 -19.64 -34.01 17.45
C LEU A 210 -18.20 -34.37 17.83
N ASP A 211 -17.64 -35.36 17.12
CA ASP A 211 -16.23 -35.74 17.24
C ASP A 211 -15.36 -34.51 16.96
N VAL A 212 -14.90 -33.90 18.05
CA VAL A 212 -14.15 -32.63 18.09
C VAL A 212 -12.92 -32.68 17.17
N GLN A 213 -12.30 -33.87 17.04
CA GLN A 213 -11.09 -34.02 16.24
C GLN A 213 -11.38 -34.01 14.72
N PHE A 214 -12.48 -34.62 14.31
CA PHE A 214 -12.93 -34.60 12.91
C PHE A 214 -13.33 -33.20 12.46
N LEU A 215 -14.09 -32.48 13.28
CA LEU A 215 -14.47 -31.12 13.04
C LEU A 215 -13.25 -30.17 13.02
N LEU A 216 -12.31 -30.34 13.95
CA LEU A 216 -11.08 -29.55 14.00
C LEU A 216 -10.25 -29.72 12.72
N ASN A 217 -10.18 -30.95 12.20
CA ASN A 217 -9.45 -31.22 10.96
C ASN A 217 -10.16 -30.64 9.74
N MET A 218 -11.48 -30.80 9.62
CA MET A 218 -12.28 -30.18 8.57
C MET A 218 -12.18 -28.64 8.61
N TYR A 219 -12.23 -28.06 9.82
CA TYR A 219 -12.13 -26.61 10.00
C TYR A 219 -10.74 -26.08 9.63
N LYS A 220 -9.68 -26.80 10.02
CA LYS A 220 -8.30 -26.49 9.64
C LYS A 220 -8.10 -26.51 8.12
N GLU A 221 -8.67 -27.49 7.45
CA GLU A 221 -8.57 -27.63 5.99
C GLU A 221 -9.36 -26.52 5.27
N LYS A 222 -10.57 -26.22 5.72
CA LYS A 222 -11.40 -25.13 5.21
C LYS A 222 -10.77 -23.75 5.46
N LEU A 223 -10.19 -23.57 6.65
CA LEU A 223 -9.45 -22.35 7.02
C LEU A 223 -8.18 -22.19 6.17
N PHE A 224 -7.45 -23.28 5.93
CA PHE A 224 -6.28 -23.27 5.07
C PHE A 224 -6.61 -22.86 3.62
N LEU A 225 -7.69 -23.40 3.06
CA LEU A 225 -8.14 -23.06 1.71
C LEU A 225 -8.63 -21.61 1.62
N LYS A 226 -9.42 -21.16 2.61
CA LYS A 226 -9.92 -19.78 2.67
C LYS A 226 -8.80 -18.78 2.87
N ASN A 227 -7.82 -19.08 3.72
CA ASN A 227 -6.65 -18.22 3.93
C ASN A 227 -5.79 -18.10 2.65
N LYS A 228 -5.63 -19.19 1.92
CA LYS A 228 -4.91 -19.20 0.64
C LYS A 228 -5.61 -18.33 -0.43
N GLU A 229 -6.94 -18.36 -0.45
CA GLU A 229 -7.73 -17.51 -1.36
C GLU A 229 -7.67 -16.04 -0.95
N ILE A 230 -7.79 -15.73 0.34
CA ILE A 230 -7.64 -14.39 0.90
C ILE A 230 -6.24 -13.83 0.61
N GLU A 231 -5.20 -14.62 0.80
CA GLU A 231 -3.82 -14.24 0.49
C GLU A 231 -3.67 -13.86 -0.99
N LYS A 232 -4.26 -14.65 -1.89
CA LYS A 232 -4.26 -14.38 -3.33
C LYS A 232 -5.00 -13.08 -3.69
N LEU A 233 -6.15 -12.85 -3.07
CA LEU A 233 -6.95 -11.64 -3.28
C LEU A 233 -6.24 -10.39 -2.72
N ARG A 234 -5.68 -10.47 -1.52
CA ARG A 234 -4.90 -9.40 -0.88
C ARG A 234 -3.68 -9.02 -1.72
N LEU A 235 -2.94 -10.02 -2.21
CA LEU A 235 -1.78 -9.79 -3.07
C LEU A 235 -2.18 -9.12 -4.39
N SER A 236 -3.31 -9.54 -4.98
CA SER A 236 -3.87 -8.94 -6.19
C SER A 236 -4.28 -7.48 -5.97
N GLN A 237 -4.99 -7.22 -4.86
CA GLN A 237 -5.44 -5.87 -4.50
C GLN A 237 -4.26 -4.95 -4.19
N PHE A 238 -3.26 -5.46 -3.48
CA PHE A 238 -2.02 -4.75 -3.20
C PHE A 238 -1.28 -4.34 -4.48
N LYS A 239 -1.08 -5.29 -5.41
CA LYS A 239 -0.44 -4.99 -6.71
C LYS A 239 -1.21 -3.91 -7.47
N LYS A 240 -2.54 -3.99 -7.50
CA LYS A 240 -3.41 -3.03 -8.17
C LYS A 240 -3.32 -1.63 -7.52
N ASN A 241 -3.31 -1.56 -6.20
CA ASN A 241 -3.18 -0.29 -5.48
C ASN A 241 -1.79 0.34 -5.72
N LYS A 242 -0.73 -0.47 -5.76
CA LYS A 242 0.62 -0.02 -6.10
C LYS A 242 0.70 0.57 -7.51
N GLU A 243 0.08 -0.09 -8.50
CA GLU A 243 -0.01 0.43 -9.86
C GLU A 243 -0.77 1.76 -9.91
N ILE A 244 -1.90 1.85 -9.21
CA ILE A 244 -2.72 3.07 -9.14
C ILE A 244 -1.92 4.21 -8.51
N ASN A 245 -1.29 3.97 -7.37
CA ASN A 245 -0.47 4.99 -6.69
C ASN A 245 0.71 5.44 -7.55
N PHE A 246 1.39 4.49 -8.20
CA PHE A 246 2.47 4.83 -9.12
C PHE A 246 1.97 5.68 -10.29
N GLN A 247 0.83 5.31 -10.90
CA GLN A 247 0.22 6.06 -12.00
C GLN A 247 -0.26 7.44 -11.58
N ASN A 248 -0.79 7.60 -10.37
CA ASN A 248 -1.20 8.90 -9.83
C ASN A 248 0.01 9.83 -9.64
N ASN A 249 1.14 9.31 -9.18
CA ASN A 249 2.33 10.12 -8.91
C ASN A 249 3.16 10.42 -10.16
N TYR A 250 3.29 9.47 -11.07
CA TYR A 250 4.22 9.56 -12.20
C TYR A 250 3.57 9.47 -13.57
N GLY A 251 2.25 9.20 -13.63
CA GLY A 251 1.55 8.97 -14.88
C GLY A 251 1.85 7.59 -15.48
N LYS A 252 1.53 7.43 -16.76
CA LYS A 252 1.74 6.18 -17.51
C LYS A 252 2.98 6.25 -18.40
N ALA A 253 3.70 5.13 -18.58
CA ALA A 253 4.80 5.01 -19.53
C ALA A 253 4.36 5.35 -20.95
N LYS A 254 3.16 4.90 -21.34
CA LYS A 254 2.56 5.20 -22.64
C LYS A 254 2.50 6.72 -22.91
N THR A 255 1.96 7.49 -21.98
CA THR A 255 1.86 8.96 -22.11
C THR A 255 3.25 9.60 -22.18
N ARG A 256 4.21 9.09 -21.43
CA ARG A 256 5.58 9.57 -21.44
C ARG A 256 6.29 9.32 -22.78
N ILE A 257 6.02 8.16 -23.42
CA ILE A 257 6.52 7.87 -24.78
C ILE A 257 5.83 8.76 -25.82
N GLN A 258 4.51 8.96 -25.72
CA GLN A 258 3.76 9.86 -26.62
C GLN A 258 4.19 11.33 -26.48
N ASN A 259 4.71 11.73 -25.35
CA ASN A 259 5.31 13.06 -25.14
C ASN A 259 6.74 13.21 -25.69
N GLN A 260 7.38 12.14 -26.20
CA GLN A 260 8.67 12.25 -26.85
C GLN A 260 8.57 12.99 -28.20
N LEU A 261 9.67 13.67 -28.56
CA LEU A 261 9.71 14.46 -29.79
C LEU A 261 9.37 13.65 -31.04
N SER A 262 9.82 12.39 -31.11
CA SER A 262 9.51 11.51 -32.23
C SER A 262 8.01 11.29 -32.40
N TYR A 263 7.28 11.04 -31.32
CA TYR A 263 5.83 10.83 -31.41
C TYR A 263 5.12 12.13 -31.79
N LYS A 264 5.43 13.25 -31.13
CA LYS A 264 4.83 14.59 -31.40
C LYS A 264 5.05 15.00 -32.87
N LEU A 265 6.23 14.79 -33.42
CA LEU A 265 6.53 15.10 -34.82
C LEU A 265 5.81 14.16 -35.79
N GLY A 266 5.82 12.84 -35.51
CA GLY A 266 5.09 11.90 -36.36
C GLY A 266 3.60 12.17 -36.41
N GLN A 267 3.00 12.52 -35.29
CA GLN A 267 1.59 12.90 -35.21
C GLN A 267 1.30 14.18 -36.02
N ALA A 268 2.15 15.20 -35.88
CA ALA A 268 2.00 16.44 -36.65
C ALA A 268 2.11 16.20 -38.16
N LEU A 269 3.05 15.36 -38.59
CA LEU A 269 3.20 14.96 -40.00
C LEU A 269 1.95 14.26 -40.53
N ILE A 270 1.38 13.30 -39.78
CA ILE A 270 0.18 12.57 -40.20
C ILE A 270 -1.04 13.49 -40.30
N ILE A 271 -1.26 14.32 -39.29
CA ILE A 271 -2.46 15.17 -39.24
C ILE A 271 -2.42 16.23 -40.33
N ASN A 272 -1.28 16.93 -40.49
CA ASN A 272 -1.19 18.07 -41.37
C ASN A 272 -0.89 17.72 -42.83
N SER A 273 -0.49 16.49 -43.14
CA SER A 273 -0.33 16.03 -44.52
C SER A 273 -1.66 15.73 -45.22
N LYS A 274 -2.80 15.77 -44.53
CA LYS A 274 -4.13 15.45 -45.07
C LYS A 274 -4.77 16.62 -45.86
N SER A 275 -4.24 17.84 -45.75
CA SER A 275 -4.77 19.01 -46.45
C SER A 275 -3.61 19.88 -47.01
N VAL A 276 -3.89 20.58 -48.06
CA VAL A 276 -2.92 21.47 -48.73
C VAL A 276 -2.45 22.58 -47.74
N LEU A 277 -3.38 23.22 -47.05
CA LEU A 277 -3.04 24.23 -46.02
C LEU A 277 -2.25 23.67 -44.89
N GLY A 278 -2.61 22.47 -44.40
CA GLY A 278 -1.86 21.75 -43.37
C GLY A 278 -0.43 21.44 -43.85
N PHE A 279 -0.25 20.99 -45.08
CA PHE A 279 1.05 20.68 -45.66
C PHE A 279 1.92 21.94 -45.76
N LEU A 280 1.39 23.08 -46.19
CA LEU A 280 2.11 24.35 -46.26
C LEU A 280 2.48 24.89 -44.88
N SER A 281 1.69 24.62 -43.85
CA SER A 281 1.97 25.05 -42.46
C SER A 281 2.94 24.13 -41.72
N LEU A 282 3.23 22.90 -42.23
CA LEU A 282 4.10 21.92 -41.58
C LEU A 282 5.45 22.44 -41.08
N PRO A 283 6.21 23.25 -41.86
CA PRO A 283 7.49 23.77 -41.38
C PRO A 283 7.38 24.62 -40.09
N PHE A 284 6.34 25.44 -40.00
CA PHE A 284 6.08 26.26 -38.82
C PHE A 284 5.61 25.44 -37.64
N ILE A 285 4.74 24.42 -37.87
CA ILE A 285 4.26 23.51 -36.83
C ILE A 285 5.41 22.67 -36.27
N ILE A 286 6.28 22.12 -37.13
CA ILE A 286 7.45 21.36 -36.73
C ILE A 286 8.41 22.22 -35.91
N LEU A 287 8.68 23.43 -36.34
CA LEU A 287 9.54 24.37 -35.61
C LEU A 287 8.97 24.70 -34.24
N SER A 288 7.67 24.97 -34.14
CA SER A 288 6.96 25.24 -32.90
C SER A 288 7.07 24.02 -31.93
N ILE A 289 6.82 22.80 -32.41
CA ILE A 289 6.92 21.58 -31.60
C ILE A 289 8.36 21.37 -31.08
N VAL A 290 9.38 21.60 -31.92
CA VAL A 290 10.79 21.47 -31.52
C VAL A 290 11.18 22.49 -30.47
N ILE A 291 10.77 23.77 -30.63
CA ILE A 291 11.06 24.81 -29.66
C ILE A 291 10.36 24.51 -28.33
N SER A 292 9.06 24.23 -28.36
CA SER A 292 8.27 23.91 -27.16
C SER A 292 8.88 22.72 -26.42
N HIS A 293 9.19 21.64 -27.14
CA HIS A 293 9.81 20.47 -26.54
C HIS A 293 11.15 20.76 -25.88
N LYS A 294 12.00 21.58 -26.49
CA LYS A 294 13.27 22.02 -25.90
C LYS A 294 13.06 22.83 -24.62
N GLN A 295 12.06 23.73 -24.63
CA GLN A 295 11.72 24.55 -23.47
C GLN A 295 11.17 23.66 -22.32
N GLU A 296 10.27 22.73 -22.62
CA GLU A 296 9.75 21.74 -21.65
C GLU A 296 10.90 20.96 -21.00
N GLN A 297 11.84 20.46 -21.79
CA GLN A 297 13.01 19.72 -21.30
C GLN A 297 13.93 20.59 -20.44
N LYS A 298 14.13 21.86 -20.81
CA LYS A 298 14.93 22.80 -20.01
C LYS A 298 14.25 23.12 -18.68
N ALA A 299 12.95 23.37 -18.70
CA ALA A 299 12.17 23.63 -17.50
C ALA A 299 12.16 22.42 -16.56
N TYR A 300 11.99 21.20 -17.09
CA TYR A 300 12.06 19.97 -16.30
C TYR A 300 13.43 19.80 -15.64
N LYS A 301 14.52 19.92 -16.39
CA LYS A 301 15.88 19.85 -15.83
C LYS A 301 16.13 20.88 -14.72
N PHE A 302 15.61 22.10 -14.89
CA PHE A 302 15.71 23.13 -13.86
C PHE A 302 14.92 22.77 -12.58
N LYS A 303 13.68 22.24 -12.72
CA LYS A 303 12.87 21.77 -11.58
C LYS A 303 13.57 20.65 -10.82
N VAL A 304 14.07 19.64 -11.53
CA VAL A 304 14.79 18.51 -10.91
C VAL A 304 16.10 18.96 -10.25
N LYS A 305 16.81 19.95 -10.83
CA LYS A 305 18.01 20.52 -10.20
C LYS A 305 17.69 21.22 -8.87
N LYS A 306 16.54 21.92 -8.80
CA LYS A 306 16.07 22.57 -7.56
C LYS A 306 15.56 21.56 -6.52
N ASN A 307 14.85 20.54 -6.97
CA ASN A 307 14.29 19.49 -6.10
C ASN A 307 14.46 18.13 -6.79
N PRO A 308 15.49 17.33 -6.40
CA PRO A 308 15.75 16.02 -6.97
C PRO A 308 14.59 15.05 -6.86
N ASN A 309 13.70 15.19 -5.86
CA ASN A 309 12.54 14.33 -5.65
C ASN A 309 11.48 14.47 -6.75
N LEU A 310 11.56 15.51 -7.59
CA LEU A 310 10.71 15.68 -8.77
C LEU A 310 11.22 14.92 -10.00
N ALA A 311 12.32 14.19 -9.87
CA ALA A 311 12.81 13.34 -10.95
C ALA A 311 11.84 12.19 -11.23
N LEU A 312 11.45 12.07 -12.50
CA LEU A 312 10.62 10.95 -12.92
C LEU A 312 11.46 9.64 -12.85
N PRO A 313 10.89 8.55 -12.35
CA PRO A 313 11.57 7.26 -12.34
C PRO A 313 12.03 6.84 -13.74
N PRO A 314 13.05 5.96 -13.87
CA PRO A 314 13.41 5.36 -15.15
C PRO A 314 12.19 4.77 -15.85
N LEU A 315 12.12 4.87 -17.18
CA LEU A 315 10.94 4.43 -17.93
C LEU A 315 10.64 2.94 -17.74
N GLU A 316 11.69 2.15 -17.54
CA GLU A 316 11.66 0.70 -17.34
C GLU A 316 10.99 0.28 -16.04
N THR A 317 10.89 1.19 -15.07
CA THR A 317 10.26 0.91 -13.77
C THR A 317 8.73 1.12 -13.76
N TYR A 318 8.19 1.63 -14.86
CA TYR A 318 6.74 1.85 -14.97
C TYR A 318 5.99 0.53 -15.12
N PRO A 319 4.88 0.32 -14.39
CA PRO A 319 4.12 -0.94 -14.46
C PRO A 319 3.62 -1.28 -15.88
N ASP A 320 3.28 -0.26 -16.68
CA ASP A 320 2.81 -0.38 -18.05
C ASP A 320 3.94 -0.31 -19.10
N TYR A 321 5.22 -0.45 -18.70
CA TYR A 321 6.37 -0.27 -19.60
C TYR A 321 6.34 -1.21 -20.80
N ASN A 322 6.14 -2.51 -20.58
CA ASN A 322 6.14 -3.50 -21.65
C ASN A 322 5.00 -3.27 -22.67
N GLU A 323 3.85 -2.81 -22.19
CA GLU A 323 2.74 -2.43 -23.06
C GLU A 323 3.04 -1.12 -23.80
N ALA A 324 3.60 -0.15 -23.10
CA ALA A 324 3.97 1.15 -23.64
C ALA A 324 5.06 1.08 -24.72
N LEU A 325 5.92 0.06 -24.71
CA LEU A 325 6.91 -0.16 -25.78
C LEU A 325 6.26 -0.33 -27.16
N LYS A 326 5.03 -0.81 -27.24
CA LYS A 326 4.27 -0.91 -28.48
C LYS A 326 4.09 0.47 -29.15
N GLU A 327 4.02 1.54 -28.37
CA GLU A 327 3.96 2.91 -28.90
C GLU A 327 5.21 3.31 -29.68
N LYS A 328 6.39 2.80 -29.30
CA LYS A 328 7.64 3.04 -30.06
C LYS A 328 7.69 2.28 -31.38
N GLU A 329 6.93 1.20 -31.51
CA GLU A 329 6.83 0.42 -32.72
C GLU A 329 5.69 0.89 -33.65
N CYS A 330 4.82 1.79 -33.18
CA CYS A 330 3.73 2.32 -34.01
C CYS A 330 4.25 3.21 -35.16
N PHE A 331 3.46 3.29 -36.22
CA PHE A 331 3.81 4.09 -37.41
C PHE A 331 4.10 5.56 -37.06
N THR A 332 3.30 6.15 -36.18
CA THR A 332 3.46 7.55 -35.72
C THR A 332 4.85 7.80 -35.15
N TYR A 333 5.30 6.94 -34.22
CA TYR A 333 6.60 7.09 -33.57
C TYR A 333 7.76 6.91 -34.59
N LYS A 334 7.68 5.84 -35.39
CA LYS A 334 8.70 5.51 -36.41
C LYS A 334 8.80 6.58 -37.51
N LEU A 335 7.67 7.20 -37.87
CA LEU A 335 7.65 8.32 -38.82
C LEU A 335 8.43 9.54 -38.26
N GLY A 336 8.17 9.89 -37.00
CA GLY A 336 8.90 10.98 -36.36
C GLY A 336 10.39 10.69 -36.17
N GLU A 337 10.78 9.46 -35.86
CA GLU A 337 12.19 9.03 -35.81
C GLU A 337 12.87 9.18 -37.20
N ALA A 338 12.18 8.73 -38.25
CA ALA A 338 12.67 8.85 -39.62
C ALA A 338 12.85 10.31 -40.03
N PHE A 339 11.92 11.17 -39.63
CA PHE A 339 12.00 12.62 -39.88
C PHE A 339 13.17 13.27 -39.12
N ILE A 340 13.35 12.97 -37.83
CA ILE A 340 14.49 13.48 -37.04
C ILE A 340 15.81 13.03 -37.64
N LYS A 341 15.90 11.78 -38.06
CA LYS A 341 17.12 11.24 -38.70
C LYS A 341 17.39 11.91 -40.05
N ALA A 342 16.35 12.18 -40.85
CA ALA A 342 16.46 12.88 -42.13
C ALA A 342 16.89 14.34 -41.96
N SER A 343 16.32 15.06 -40.99
CA SER A 343 16.65 16.47 -40.70
C SER A 343 18.07 16.66 -40.13
N LYS A 344 18.57 15.69 -39.34
CA LYS A 344 19.97 15.71 -38.87
C LYS A 344 20.99 15.54 -40.01
N ASN A 345 20.60 14.86 -41.08
CA ASN A 345 21.45 14.58 -42.25
C ASN A 345 20.99 15.39 -43.49
N TRP A 346 20.51 16.60 -43.27
CA TRP A 346 19.96 17.42 -44.37
C TRP A 346 21.00 17.77 -45.44
N TYR A 347 22.26 18.07 -45.07
CA TYR A 347 23.38 18.30 -45.98
C TYR A 347 23.70 17.10 -46.88
N GLY A 348 23.46 15.86 -46.39
CA GLY A 348 23.66 14.61 -47.16
C GLY A 348 22.38 14.18 -47.91
N GLY A 349 21.44 15.05 -48.17
CA GLY A 349 20.22 14.71 -48.92
C GLY A 349 19.22 13.91 -48.12
N GLY A 350 19.32 13.89 -46.79
CA GLY A 350 18.45 13.09 -45.92
C GLY A 350 16.96 13.36 -46.08
N LEU A 351 16.60 14.64 -46.34
CA LEU A 351 15.20 15.04 -46.58
C LEU A 351 14.68 14.55 -47.94
N PHE A 352 15.52 14.49 -48.98
CA PHE A 352 15.14 13.94 -50.28
C PHE A 352 14.86 12.42 -50.22
N LEU A 353 15.52 11.71 -49.34
CA LEU A 353 15.30 10.27 -49.11
C LEU A 353 14.12 9.99 -48.17
N LEU A 354 13.55 10.99 -47.52
CA LEU A 354 12.47 10.82 -46.55
C LEU A 354 11.22 10.16 -47.17
N PRO A 355 10.68 10.58 -48.33
CA PRO A 355 9.52 9.94 -48.94
C PRO A 355 9.71 8.44 -49.19
N TYR A 356 10.88 8.04 -49.67
CA TYR A 356 11.21 6.61 -49.86
C TYR A 356 11.25 5.84 -48.53
N ARG A 357 11.81 6.42 -47.48
CA ARG A 357 11.85 5.81 -46.14
C ARG A 357 10.44 5.67 -45.54
N VAL A 358 9.61 6.69 -45.70
CA VAL A 358 8.20 6.69 -45.27
C VAL A 358 7.40 5.58 -46.01
N PHE A 359 7.59 5.48 -47.31
CA PHE A 359 6.95 4.43 -48.10
C PHE A 359 7.35 3.02 -47.66
N LYS A 360 8.65 2.81 -47.33
CA LYS A 360 9.16 1.55 -46.80
C LYS A 360 8.58 1.23 -45.43
N LEU A 361 8.45 2.24 -44.55
CA LEU A 361 7.79 2.12 -43.25
C LEU A 361 6.31 1.78 -43.38
N TYR A 362 5.60 2.46 -44.30
CA TYR A 362 4.19 2.16 -44.54
C TYR A 362 3.98 0.72 -45.05
N LYS A 363 4.79 0.24 -45.98
CA LYS A 363 4.73 -1.16 -46.42
C LYS A 363 4.99 -2.17 -45.31
N LYS A 364 5.90 -1.81 -44.34
CA LYS A 364 6.25 -2.69 -43.23
C LYS A 364 5.20 -2.72 -42.13
N LEU A 365 4.60 -1.58 -41.80
CA LEU A 365 3.72 -1.41 -40.63
C LEU A 365 2.24 -1.26 -41.00
N GLY A 366 1.90 -0.74 -42.20
CA GLY A 366 0.52 -0.54 -42.67
C GLY A 366 -0.22 -1.82 -43.01
N LYS A 367 0.44 -2.97 -43.05
CA LYS A 367 -0.19 -4.30 -43.20
C LYS A 367 -0.58 -4.96 -41.87
N LYS A 368 -0.35 -4.26 -40.73
CA LYS A 368 -0.60 -4.78 -39.37
C LYS A 368 -1.73 -4.02 -38.61
N GLN A 369 -2.47 -3.17 -39.32
CA GLN A 369 -3.70 -2.56 -38.79
C GLN A 369 -4.92 -3.14 -39.46
#